data_3acc476b0cf6f226e00973103d0cd5c9
#
_entry.id   3acc476b0cf6f226e00973103d0cd5c9
#
_cell.length_a   1.000
_cell.length_b   1.000
_cell.length_c   1.000
_cell.angle_alpha   90.00
_cell.angle_beta   90.00
_cell.angle_gamma   90.00
#
_symmetry.space_group_name_H-M   'P 1'
#
loop_
_entity.id
_entity.type
_entity.pdbx_description
1 polymer ?
#
loop_
_entity_poly.entity_id
_entity_poly.type
_entity_poly.pdbx_seq_one_letter_code
_entity_poly.pdbx_strand_id
1 'polypeptide(L)'
;LMDGGRGFGSLSLREVTRTAGIVPTAFYRHFHDMDELGLALVAEVGETFRETLRQVRRNEFELGGMIEASTRIFLDSVAANRAQFLFLAREQYGGSQPVRQILTDLRQRITDDLAADLKLMNRMPHLDDAAMDVVADLVVKTVFATLPELIDPPAESLPAHLTAQAKITQQLRFIMIGGKHWQGLGKPDAEPGTAAVQQP
;
A
#
# COMPACT_ATOMS: atom_id res chain seq x y z
N LEU A 1 -21.19 8.49 -4.16
CA LEU A 1 -21.19 9.68 -3.29
C LEU A 1 -19.82 10.35 -3.23
N MET A 2 -18.75 9.59 -3.35
CA MET A 2 -17.37 10.12 -3.24
C MET A 2 -16.78 10.60 -4.58
N ASP A 3 -17.38 10.29 -5.71
CA ASP A 3 -16.89 10.66 -7.06
C ASP A 3 -16.79 12.19 -7.27
N GLY A 4 -17.53 12.99 -6.52
CA GLY A 4 -17.51 14.46 -6.57
C GLY A 4 -16.38 15.14 -5.78
N GLY A 5 -15.28 14.46 -5.44
CA GLY A 5 -14.16 15.07 -4.69
C GLY A 5 -14.37 15.16 -3.16
N ARG A 6 -15.50 14.69 -2.64
CA ARG A 6 -15.81 14.69 -1.20
C ARG A 6 -15.17 13.50 -0.49
N GLY A 7 -14.56 13.74 0.67
CA GLY A 7 -14.08 12.69 1.56
C GLY A 7 -15.23 12.05 2.36
N PHE A 8 -15.00 10.83 2.85
CA PHE A 8 -15.97 10.06 3.64
C PHE A 8 -16.46 10.82 4.88
N GLY A 9 -15.56 11.47 5.60
CA GLY A 9 -15.90 12.27 6.79
C GLY A 9 -16.82 13.46 6.53
N SER A 10 -17.04 13.83 5.26
CA SER A 10 -18.00 14.90 4.87
C SER A 10 -19.38 14.36 4.51
N LEU A 11 -19.55 13.04 4.45
CA LEU A 11 -20.82 12.41 4.15
C LEU A 11 -21.68 12.30 5.40
N SER A 12 -22.96 12.67 5.27
CA SER A 12 -23.94 12.45 6.34
C SER A 12 -24.58 11.07 6.21
N LEU A 13 -24.97 10.49 7.35
CA LEU A 13 -25.76 9.26 7.40
C LEU A 13 -27.03 9.34 6.52
N ARG A 14 -27.69 10.52 6.49
CA ARG A 14 -28.89 10.74 5.66
C ARG A 14 -28.58 10.62 4.15
N GLU A 15 -27.45 11.12 3.70
CA GLU A 15 -27.02 11.00 2.29
C GLU A 15 -26.74 9.53 1.95
N VAL A 16 -26.01 8.83 2.82
CA VAL A 16 -25.68 7.42 2.64
C VAL A 16 -26.94 6.56 2.58
N THR A 17 -27.84 6.68 3.56
CA THR A 17 -29.09 5.91 3.61
C THR A 17 -30.00 6.20 2.44
N ARG A 18 -30.11 7.48 2.03
CA ARG A 18 -30.89 7.87 0.85
C ARG A 18 -30.34 7.24 -0.43
N THR A 19 -29.02 7.24 -0.60
CA THR A 19 -28.37 6.64 -1.79
C THR A 19 -28.50 5.12 -1.79
N ALA A 20 -28.43 4.49 -0.63
CA ALA A 20 -28.63 3.05 -0.45
C ALA A 20 -30.12 2.63 -0.55
N GLY A 21 -31.06 3.57 -0.60
CA GLY A 21 -32.49 3.27 -0.64
C GLY A 21 -33.05 2.68 0.65
N ILE A 22 -32.41 2.95 1.80
CA ILE A 22 -32.82 2.45 3.10
C ILE A 22 -33.23 3.59 4.05
N VAL A 23 -34.04 3.28 5.05
CA VAL A 23 -34.37 4.21 6.13
C VAL A 23 -33.24 4.26 7.16
N PRO A 24 -33.01 5.41 7.87
CA PRO A 24 -31.97 5.53 8.87
C PRO A 24 -32.01 4.46 9.97
N THR A 25 -33.20 4.01 10.37
CA THR A 25 -33.36 2.93 11.35
C THR A 25 -32.81 1.58 10.87
N ALA A 26 -32.82 1.32 9.56
CA ALA A 26 -32.20 0.12 8.98
C ALA A 26 -30.68 0.19 9.04
N PHE A 27 -30.09 1.37 8.87
CA PHE A 27 -28.64 1.59 9.02
C PHE A 27 -28.19 1.19 10.44
N TYR A 28 -28.86 1.66 11.47
CA TYR A 28 -28.53 1.41 12.88
C TYR A 28 -28.69 -0.06 13.33
N ARG A 29 -29.24 -0.93 12.46
CA ARG A 29 -29.22 -2.38 12.71
C ARG A 29 -27.88 -3.02 12.36
N HIS A 30 -27.07 -2.36 11.56
CA HIS A 30 -25.81 -2.89 11.03
C HIS A 30 -24.58 -2.11 11.48
N PHE A 31 -24.72 -0.79 11.66
CA PHE A 31 -23.64 0.11 12.02
C PHE A 31 -24.10 1.08 13.10
N HIS A 32 -23.28 1.26 14.11
CA HIS A 32 -23.56 2.20 15.18
C HIS A 32 -23.44 3.66 14.69
N ASP A 33 -22.47 3.93 13.84
CA ASP A 33 -22.19 5.26 13.28
C ASP A 33 -21.49 5.15 11.89
N MET A 34 -21.12 6.30 11.36
CA MET A 34 -20.41 6.37 10.06
C MET A 34 -18.98 5.81 10.14
N ASP A 35 -18.30 5.93 11.27
CA ASP A 35 -16.97 5.38 11.45
C ASP A 35 -16.99 3.86 11.37
N GLU A 36 -17.97 3.19 12.00
CA GLU A 36 -18.14 1.74 11.91
C GLU A 36 -18.40 1.26 10.46
N LEU A 37 -19.21 2.01 9.70
CA LEU A 37 -19.35 1.76 8.26
C LEU A 37 -18.01 1.88 7.53
N GLY A 38 -17.23 2.93 7.84
CA GLY A 38 -15.89 3.13 7.25
C GLY A 38 -14.94 1.98 7.56
N LEU A 39 -14.93 1.51 8.81
CA LEU A 39 -14.14 0.35 9.25
C LEU A 39 -14.53 -0.93 8.49
N ALA A 40 -15.82 -1.17 8.33
CA ALA A 40 -16.34 -2.33 7.59
C ALA A 40 -15.92 -2.29 6.10
N LEU A 41 -15.99 -1.12 5.46
CA LEU A 41 -15.56 -0.95 4.07
C LEU A 41 -14.06 -1.24 3.90
N VAL A 42 -13.22 -0.76 4.81
CA VAL A 42 -11.76 -1.05 4.76
C VAL A 42 -11.51 -2.54 4.97
N ALA A 43 -12.20 -3.16 5.92
CA ALA A 43 -12.02 -4.59 6.23
C ALA A 43 -12.39 -5.48 5.04
N GLU A 44 -13.53 -5.24 4.40
CA GLU A 44 -14.01 -6.02 3.27
C GLU A 44 -13.05 -5.98 2.09
N VAL A 45 -12.66 -4.77 1.65
CA VAL A 45 -11.76 -4.60 0.51
C VAL A 45 -10.34 -5.07 0.84
N GLY A 46 -9.87 -4.73 2.05
CA GLY A 46 -8.51 -5.01 2.48
C GLY A 46 -8.19 -6.49 2.60
N GLU A 47 -9.07 -7.29 3.20
CA GLU A 47 -8.82 -8.72 3.36
C GLU A 47 -8.86 -9.47 2.02
N THR A 48 -9.81 -9.15 1.14
CA THR A 48 -9.89 -9.74 -0.19
C THR A 48 -8.63 -9.45 -1.00
N PHE A 49 -8.18 -8.20 -0.98
CA PHE A 49 -6.97 -7.78 -1.71
C PHE A 49 -5.71 -8.43 -1.13
N ARG A 50 -5.57 -8.46 0.19
CA ARG A 50 -4.45 -9.06 0.90
C ARG A 50 -4.30 -10.55 0.59
N GLU A 51 -5.39 -11.32 0.62
CA GLU A 51 -5.38 -12.74 0.32
C GLU A 51 -5.03 -13.01 -1.15
N THR A 52 -5.56 -12.21 -2.08
CA THR A 52 -5.23 -12.29 -3.51
C THR A 52 -3.74 -12.08 -3.75
N LEU A 53 -3.14 -11.05 -3.14
CA LEU A 53 -1.69 -10.81 -3.24
C LEU A 53 -0.86 -11.96 -2.66
N ARG A 54 -1.29 -12.51 -1.52
CA ARG A 54 -0.60 -13.64 -0.90
C ARG A 54 -0.62 -14.88 -1.79
N GLN A 55 -1.74 -15.21 -2.40
CA GLN A 55 -1.86 -16.35 -3.31
C GLN A 55 -0.94 -16.23 -4.52
N VAL A 56 -0.86 -15.03 -5.11
CA VAL A 56 0.03 -14.77 -6.25
C VAL A 56 1.49 -14.96 -5.87
N ARG A 57 1.92 -14.40 -4.77
CA ARG A 57 3.30 -14.54 -4.30
C ARG A 57 3.70 -15.99 -4.03
N ARG A 58 2.78 -16.84 -3.59
CA ARG A 58 3.02 -18.26 -3.36
C ARG A 58 3.10 -19.08 -4.63
N ASN A 59 2.41 -18.67 -5.68
CA ASN A 59 2.35 -19.40 -6.95
C ASN A 59 3.47 -19.02 -7.93
N GLU A 60 4.12 -17.89 -7.73
CA GLU A 60 5.19 -17.42 -8.61
C GLU A 60 6.57 -17.79 -8.03
N PHE A 61 7.29 -18.63 -8.75
CA PHE A 61 8.62 -19.12 -8.31
C PHE A 61 9.76 -18.16 -8.60
N GLU A 62 9.63 -17.31 -9.62
CA GLU A 62 10.64 -16.33 -9.99
C GLU A 62 10.31 -14.94 -9.48
N LEU A 63 11.31 -14.24 -8.94
CA LEU A 63 11.13 -12.91 -8.39
C LEU A 63 10.61 -11.91 -9.44
N GLY A 64 11.12 -11.97 -10.67
CA GLY A 64 10.65 -11.14 -11.78
C GLY A 64 9.18 -11.39 -12.07
N GLY A 65 8.78 -12.66 -12.24
CA GLY A 65 7.38 -13.04 -12.46
C GLY A 65 6.46 -12.61 -11.32
N MET A 66 6.93 -12.73 -10.08
CA MET A 66 6.18 -12.28 -8.90
C MET A 66 5.90 -10.77 -8.91
N ILE A 67 6.88 -9.94 -9.28
CA ILE A 67 6.70 -8.48 -9.35
C ILE A 67 5.66 -8.13 -10.40
N GLU A 68 5.79 -8.63 -11.62
CA GLU A 68 4.85 -8.38 -12.71
C GLU A 68 3.45 -8.89 -12.36
N ALA A 69 3.33 -10.10 -11.83
CA ALA A 69 2.04 -10.70 -11.48
C ALA A 69 1.35 -9.92 -10.35
N SER A 70 2.08 -9.58 -9.28
CA SER A 70 1.54 -8.78 -8.17
C SER A 70 1.14 -7.37 -8.62
N THR A 71 1.95 -6.73 -9.48
CA THR A 71 1.64 -5.40 -10.02
C THR A 71 0.38 -5.45 -10.89
N ARG A 72 0.26 -6.43 -11.79
CA ARG A 72 -0.93 -6.60 -12.63
C ARG A 72 -2.18 -6.79 -11.78
N ILE A 73 -2.15 -7.68 -10.80
CA ILE A 73 -3.29 -7.93 -9.92
C ILE A 73 -3.68 -6.71 -9.12
N PHE A 74 -2.70 -5.94 -8.64
CA PHE A 74 -2.99 -4.66 -8.00
C PHE A 74 -3.75 -3.72 -8.95
N LEU A 75 -3.27 -3.54 -10.18
CA LEU A 75 -3.91 -2.67 -11.17
C LEU A 75 -5.31 -3.15 -11.56
N ASP A 76 -5.47 -4.46 -11.79
CA ASP A 76 -6.76 -5.08 -12.09
C ASP A 76 -7.75 -4.90 -10.93
N SER A 77 -7.27 -5.05 -9.68
CA SER A 77 -8.09 -4.83 -8.48
C SER A 77 -8.53 -3.38 -8.35
N VAL A 78 -7.63 -2.41 -8.61
CA VAL A 78 -7.96 -0.98 -8.61
C VAL A 78 -9.01 -0.68 -9.69
N ALA A 79 -8.85 -1.22 -10.90
CA ALA A 79 -9.78 -1.00 -12.00
C ALA A 79 -11.17 -1.59 -11.70
N ALA A 80 -11.22 -2.82 -11.17
CA ALA A 80 -12.46 -3.51 -10.83
C ALA A 80 -13.20 -2.88 -9.64
N ASN A 81 -12.47 -2.29 -8.70
CA ASN A 81 -12.99 -1.79 -7.43
C ASN A 81 -12.66 -0.30 -7.21
N ARG A 82 -12.73 0.49 -8.29
CA ARG A 82 -12.29 1.90 -8.30
C ARG A 82 -12.86 2.74 -7.13
N ALA A 83 -14.13 2.59 -6.83
CA ALA A 83 -14.78 3.35 -5.75
C ALA A 83 -14.19 3.03 -4.37
N GLN A 84 -13.89 1.76 -4.11
CA GLN A 84 -13.27 1.31 -2.87
C GLN A 84 -11.83 1.81 -2.75
N PHE A 85 -11.04 1.68 -3.81
CA PHE A 85 -9.66 2.20 -3.80
C PHE A 85 -9.61 3.74 -3.73
N LEU A 86 -10.59 4.44 -4.32
CA LEU A 86 -10.76 5.87 -4.14
C LEU A 86 -11.00 6.24 -2.67
N PHE A 87 -11.86 5.45 -1.99
CA PHE A 87 -12.08 5.59 -0.55
C PHE A 87 -10.76 5.39 0.22
N LEU A 88 -10.04 4.30 -0.01
CA LEU A 88 -8.75 4.03 0.66
C LEU A 88 -7.73 5.15 0.42
N ALA A 89 -7.59 5.62 -0.83
CA ALA A 89 -6.64 6.66 -1.20
C ALA A 89 -6.93 8.02 -0.54
N ARG A 90 -8.21 8.37 -0.39
CA ARG A 90 -8.61 9.66 0.20
C ARG A 90 -8.59 9.63 1.72
N GLU A 91 -9.06 8.53 2.32
CA GLU A 91 -9.24 8.46 3.77
C GLU A 91 -7.95 8.15 4.53
N GLN A 92 -6.85 7.78 3.86
CA GLN A 92 -5.55 7.70 4.52
C GLN A 92 -5.11 9.04 5.15
N TYR A 93 -5.66 10.16 4.64
CA TYR A 93 -5.47 11.52 5.15
C TYR A 93 -6.82 12.18 5.52
N GLY A 94 -7.89 11.41 5.59
CA GLY A 94 -9.25 11.88 5.86
C GLY A 94 -9.49 12.33 7.30
N GLY A 95 -10.69 12.83 7.57
CA GLY A 95 -11.07 13.40 8.88
C GLY A 95 -11.26 12.36 9.99
N SER A 96 -11.72 11.15 9.67
CA SER A 96 -11.98 10.11 10.68
C SER A 96 -10.69 9.45 11.17
N GLN A 97 -10.39 9.61 12.47
CA GLN A 97 -9.23 8.97 13.09
C GLN A 97 -9.34 7.44 13.10
N PRO A 98 -10.49 6.81 13.45
CA PRO A 98 -10.65 5.36 13.39
C PRO A 98 -10.39 4.79 11.99
N VAL A 99 -10.88 5.46 10.94
CA VAL A 99 -10.66 5.02 9.54
C VAL A 99 -9.18 5.14 9.15
N ARG A 100 -8.50 6.23 9.52
CA ARG A 100 -7.04 6.34 9.28
C ARG A 100 -6.25 5.24 9.99
N GLN A 101 -6.63 4.88 11.22
CA GLN A 101 -5.95 3.84 11.99
C GLN A 101 -6.11 2.48 11.32
N ILE A 102 -7.31 2.08 10.94
CA ILE A 102 -7.53 0.77 10.28
C ILE A 102 -6.82 0.68 8.92
N LEU A 103 -6.71 1.80 8.19
CA LEU A 103 -5.93 1.86 6.94
C LEU A 103 -4.43 1.69 7.18
N THR A 104 -3.92 2.27 8.26
CA THR A 104 -2.54 2.08 8.68
C THR A 104 -2.29 0.62 9.07
N ASP A 105 -3.20 0.02 9.83
CA ASP A 105 -3.11 -1.38 10.25
C ASP A 105 -3.23 -2.34 9.06
N LEU A 106 -4.10 -2.04 8.09
CA LEU A 106 -4.21 -2.81 6.85
C LEU A 106 -2.88 -2.79 6.06
N ARG A 107 -2.29 -1.60 5.89
CA ARG A 107 -1.01 -1.46 5.20
C ARG A 107 0.09 -2.22 5.94
N GLN A 108 0.13 -2.14 7.26
CA GLN A 108 1.10 -2.87 8.07
C GLN A 108 0.93 -4.39 7.89
N ARG A 109 -0.28 -4.92 7.94
CA ARG A 109 -0.54 -6.36 7.70
C ARG A 109 -0.07 -6.81 6.30
N ILE A 110 -0.27 -5.99 5.27
CA ILE A 110 0.22 -6.29 3.91
C ILE A 110 1.76 -6.31 3.88
N THR A 111 2.40 -5.39 4.62
CA THR A 111 3.86 -5.32 4.75
C THR A 111 4.40 -6.55 5.46
N ASP A 112 3.79 -6.94 6.58
CA ASP A 112 4.21 -8.12 7.37
C ASP A 112 4.07 -9.42 6.55
N ASP A 113 2.96 -9.57 5.81
CA ASP A 113 2.76 -10.70 4.90
C ASP A 113 3.84 -10.75 3.81
N LEU A 114 4.18 -9.62 3.21
CA LEU A 114 5.22 -9.56 2.19
C LEU A 114 6.59 -9.91 2.77
N ALA A 115 6.94 -9.36 3.93
CA ALA A 115 8.19 -9.66 4.60
C ALA A 115 8.30 -11.18 4.92
N ALA A 116 7.23 -11.78 5.45
CA ALA A 116 7.15 -13.20 5.72
C ALA A 116 7.30 -14.05 4.46
N ASP A 117 6.62 -13.69 3.36
CA ASP A 117 6.71 -14.39 2.09
C ASP A 117 8.13 -14.28 1.49
N LEU A 118 8.77 -13.11 1.53
CA LEU A 118 10.15 -12.92 1.05
C LEU A 118 11.17 -13.75 1.86
N LYS A 119 11.00 -13.84 3.18
CA LYS A 119 11.81 -14.70 4.07
C LYS A 119 11.61 -16.16 3.74
N LEU A 120 10.36 -16.61 3.60
CA LEU A 120 10.03 -18.00 3.26
C LEU A 120 10.61 -18.42 1.90
N MET A 121 10.60 -17.53 0.91
CA MET A 121 11.19 -17.75 -0.41
C MET A 121 12.73 -17.70 -0.39
N ASN A 122 13.34 -17.31 0.72
CA ASN A 122 14.79 -17.18 0.90
C ASN A 122 15.47 -16.35 -0.20
N ARG A 123 14.83 -15.24 -0.60
CA ARG A 123 15.29 -14.41 -1.73
C ARG A 123 16.44 -13.49 -1.38
N MET A 124 16.58 -13.12 -0.10
CA MET A 124 17.63 -12.25 0.42
C MET A 124 18.13 -12.78 1.78
N PRO A 125 18.79 -13.95 1.80
CA PRO A 125 19.15 -14.65 3.03
C PRO A 125 20.19 -13.93 3.89
N HIS A 126 20.83 -12.91 3.34
CA HIS A 126 21.83 -12.07 4.02
C HIS A 126 21.20 -10.90 4.79
N LEU A 127 19.91 -10.61 4.57
CA LEU A 127 19.21 -9.58 5.30
C LEU A 127 18.74 -10.10 6.66
N ASP A 128 18.93 -9.29 7.68
CA ASP A 128 18.27 -9.50 8.97
C ASP A 128 16.78 -9.12 8.88
N ASP A 129 16.04 -9.36 9.94
CA ASP A 129 14.61 -9.10 10.01
C ASP A 129 14.28 -7.63 9.79
N ALA A 130 15.06 -6.72 10.39
CA ALA A 130 14.83 -5.28 10.27
C ALA A 130 15.04 -4.79 8.84
N ALA A 131 16.07 -5.25 8.15
CA ALA A 131 16.32 -4.90 6.75
C ALA A 131 15.25 -5.49 5.82
N MET A 132 14.75 -6.70 6.11
CA MET A 132 13.67 -7.30 5.35
C MET A 132 12.37 -6.52 5.50
N ASP A 133 12.06 -6.05 6.72
CA ASP A 133 10.89 -5.21 6.98
C ASP A 133 10.99 -3.87 6.24
N VAL A 134 12.18 -3.28 6.14
CA VAL A 134 12.42 -2.07 5.33
C VAL A 134 12.14 -2.33 3.84
N VAL A 135 12.62 -3.45 3.29
CA VAL A 135 12.34 -3.81 1.88
C VAL A 135 10.84 -3.94 1.64
N ALA A 136 10.14 -4.68 2.51
CA ALA A 136 8.70 -4.89 2.40
C ALA A 136 7.92 -3.57 2.52
N ASP A 137 8.27 -2.71 3.47
CA ASP A 137 7.65 -1.41 3.68
C ASP A 137 7.84 -0.48 2.46
N LEU A 138 9.04 -0.43 1.90
CA LEU A 138 9.32 0.34 0.69
C LEU A 138 8.49 -0.15 -0.50
N VAL A 139 8.37 -1.45 -0.70
CA VAL A 139 7.54 -2.05 -1.76
C VAL A 139 6.08 -1.63 -1.58
N VAL A 140 5.51 -1.83 -0.39
CA VAL A 140 4.11 -1.53 -0.11
C VAL A 140 3.84 -0.03 -0.24
N LYS A 141 4.68 0.84 0.33
CA LYS A 141 4.56 2.30 0.19
C LYS A 141 4.62 2.75 -1.26
N THR A 142 5.54 2.19 -2.06
CA THR A 142 5.68 2.51 -3.48
C THR A 142 4.40 2.19 -4.25
N VAL A 143 3.83 1.01 -4.02
CA VAL A 143 2.57 0.59 -4.68
C VAL A 143 1.41 1.49 -4.26
N PHE A 144 1.22 1.73 -2.96
CA PHE A 144 0.12 2.56 -2.47
C PHE A 144 0.25 4.04 -2.89
N ALA A 145 1.47 4.55 -3.04
CA ALA A 145 1.70 5.93 -3.51
C ALA A 145 1.24 6.17 -4.96
N THR A 146 1.03 5.11 -5.75
CA THR A 146 0.53 5.24 -7.13
C THR A 146 -1.00 5.33 -7.22
N LEU A 147 -1.73 5.03 -6.14
CA LEU A 147 -3.20 5.04 -6.13
C LEU A 147 -3.82 6.35 -6.64
N PRO A 148 -3.38 7.54 -6.23
CA PRO A 148 -3.95 8.79 -6.73
C PRO A 148 -3.83 8.93 -8.27
N GLU A 149 -2.67 8.57 -8.84
CA GLU A 149 -2.43 8.63 -10.30
C GLU A 149 -3.31 7.63 -11.07
N LEU A 150 -3.62 6.47 -10.48
CA LEU A 150 -4.48 5.44 -11.08
C LEU A 150 -5.97 5.82 -11.04
N ILE A 151 -6.37 6.51 -9.98
CA ILE A 151 -7.77 6.85 -9.74
C ILE A 151 -8.16 8.13 -10.48
N ASP A 152 -7.24 9.09 -10.57
CA ASP A 152 -7.46 10.39 -11.24
C ASP A 152 -6.29 10.67 -12.20
N PRO A 153 -6.24 9.94 -13.35
CA PRO A 153 -5.13 10.05 -14.27
C PRO A 153 -5.10 11.45 -14.92
N PRO A 154 -3.90 12.04 -15.14
CA PRO A 154 -3.75 13.29 -15.87
C PRO A 154 -4.38 13.19 -17.28
N ALA A 155 -5.05 14.27 -17.72
CA ALA A 155 -5.86 14.29 -18.95
C ALA A 155 -5.08 13.99 -20.25
N GLU A 156 -3.74 14.05 -20.26
CA GLU A 156 -2.88 13.90 -21.44
C GLU A 156 -2.04 12.61 -21.44
N SER A 157 -2.27 11.66 -20.55
CA SER A 157 -1.42 10.47 -20.48
C SER A 157 -1.87 9.37 -21.44
N LEU A 158 -0.89 8.69 -22.09
CA LEU A 158 -0.97 7.34 -22.66
C LEU A 158 -1.81 6.44 -21.72
N PRO A 159 -2.42 5.32 -22.18
CA PRO A 159 -3.26 4.49 -21.32
C PRO A 159 -2.64 4.37 -19.94
N ALA A 160 -3.19 5.10 -18.97
CA ALA A 160 -2.58 5.38 -17.66
C ALA A 160 -2.15 4.09 -16.94
N HIS A 161 -2.87 2.98 -17.16
CA HIS A 161 -2.57 1.67 -16.59
C HIS A 161 -1.25 1.06 -17.12
N LEU A 162 -0.91 1.22 -18.41
CA LEU A 162 0.34 0.68 -18.97
C LEU A 162 1.55 1.46 -18.46
N THR A 163 1.43 2.78 -18.38
CA THR A 163 2.48 3.65 -17.85
C THR A 163 2.68 3.40 -16.36
N ALA A 164 1.60 3.23 -15.59
CA ALA A 164 1.65 2.92 -14.18
C ALA A 164 2.26 1.54 -13.91
N GLN A 165 1.89 0.52 -14.69
CA GLN A 165 2.47 -0.81 -14.56
C GLN A 165 3.98 -0.79 -14.78
N ALA A 166 4.45 -0.15 -15.84
CA ALA A 166 5.89 -0.04 -16.14
C ALA A 166 6.64 0.70 -15.02
N LYS A 167 6.08 1.83 -14.55
CA LYS A 167 6.65 2.63 -13.47
C LYS A 167 6.76 1.84 -12.17
N ILE A 168 5.67 1.21 -11.73
CA ILE A 168 5.64 0.40 -10.50
C ILE A 168 6.65 -0.75 -10.62
N THR A 169 6.60 -1.52 -11.71
CA THR A 169 7.50 -2.65 -11.92
C THR A 169 8.96 -2.22 -11.86
N GLN A 170 9.32 -1.10 -12.49
CA GLN A 170 10.69 -0.58 -12.46
C GLN A 170 11.11 -0.17 -11.05
N GLN A 171 10.25 0.51 -10.30
CA GLN A 171 10.51 0.91 -8.92
C GLN A 171 10.68 -0.31 -8.00
N LEU A 172 9.79 -1.30 -8.11
CA LEU A 172 9.89 -2.52 -7.32
C LEU A 172 11.16 -3.31 -7.65
N ARG A 173 11.53 -3.43 -8.93
CA ARG A 173 12.80 -4.05 -9.32
C ARG A 173 14.00 -3.34 -8.71
N PHE A 174 13.99 -2.00 -8.70
CA PHE A 174 15.06 -1.21 -8.10
C PHE A 174 15.18 -1.48 -6.60
N ILE A 175 14.05 -1.51 -5.86
CA ILE A 175 14.01 -1.84 -4.43
C ILE A 175 14.56 -3.25 -4.18
N MET A 176 14.12 -4.24 -4.96
CA MET A 176 14.54 -5.63 -4.79
C MET A 176 16.02 -5.84 -5.15
N ILE A 177 16.55 -5.14 -6.16
CA ILE A 177 17.98 -5.16 -6.48
C ILE A 177 18.78 -4.50 -5.33
N GLY A 178 18.31 -3.36 -4.82
CA GLY A 178 18.91 -2.71 -3.65
C GLY A 178 18.99 -3.64 -2.44
N GLY A 179 17.88 -4.28 -2.08
CA GLY A 179 17.84 -5.27 -1.00
C GLY A 179 18.77 -6.45 -1.24
N LYS A 180 18.84 -6.97 -2.47
CA LYS A 180 19.72 -8.10 -2.82
C LYS A 180 21.21 -7.77 -2.63
N HIS A 181 21.61 -6.51 -2.80
CA HIS A 181 23.00 -6.06 -2.68
C HIS A 181 23.27 -5.26 -1.41
N TRP A 182 22.30 -5.18 -0.50
CA TRP A 182 22.45 -4.46 0.75
C TRP A 182 23.49 -5.11 1.66
N GLN A 183 24.46 -4.32 2.12
CA GLN A 183 25.54 -4.77 3.02
C GLN A 183 25.45 -4.15 4.42
N GLY A 184 24.29 -3.56 4.74
CA GLY A 184 24.09 -2.81 5.99
C GLY A 184 24.55 -1.35 5.88
N LEU A 185 24.30 -0.60 6.93
CA LEU A 185 24.91 0.72 7.10
C LEU A 185 26.38 0.47 7.36
N GLY A 186 27.26 0.84 6.43
CA GLY A 186 28.71 0.81 6.65
C GLY A 186 29.04 1.43 8.01
N LYS A 187 30.07 0.92 8.71
CA LYS A 187 30.56 1.62 9.90
C LYS A 187 30.78 3.08 9.51
N PRO A 188 30.30 4.07 10.31
CA PRO A 188 30.62 5.46 10.04
C PRO A 188 32.14 5.55 9.88
N ASP A 189 32.59 6.13 8.76
CA ASP A 189 34.02 6.31 8.49
C ASP A 189 34.64 6.87 9.74
N ALA A 190 35.66 6.16 10.27
CA ALA A 190 36.43 6.64 11.40
C ALA A 190 36.92 8.04 11.00
N GLU A 191 36.60 9.04 11.82
CA GLU A 191 37.05 10.41 11.59
C GLU A 191 38.53 10.41 11.17
N PRO A 192 38.91 11.13 10.12
CA PRO A 192 40.30 11.19 9.68
C PRO A 192 41.12 11.68 10.87
N GLY A 193 41.98 10.78 11.37
CA GLY A 193 42.78 10.98 12.59
C GLY A 193 43.42 12.35 12.55
N THR A 194 43.24 13.07 13.65
CA THR A 194 43.92 14.32 13.97
C THR A 194 45.42 14.10 13.77
N ALA A 195 45.96 14.57 12.68
CA ALA A 195 47.39 14.56 12.46
C ALA A 195 48.06 15.33 13.61
N ALA A 196 48.83 14.63 14.41
CA ALA A 196 49.63 15.21 15.45
C ALA A 196 50.56 16.26 14.82
N VAL A 197 50.25 17.53 15.08
CA VAL A 197 51.18 18.64 14.79
C VAL A 197 52.36 18.45 15.70
N GLN A 198 53.46 17.91 15.21
CA GLN A 198 54.78 18.04 15.81
C GLN A 198 55.20 19.49 15.65
N GLN A 199 55.28 20.21 16.75
CA GLN A 199 55.94 21.51 16.84
C GLN A 199 57.47 21.31 16.92
N PRO A 200 58.26 22.21 16.33
CA PRO A 200 59.71 22.15 16.31
C PRO A 200 60.37 22.46 17.66
#